data_6e523e9e6700c62cee276fff0a4e6a03
#
_entry.id   6e523e9e6700c62cee276fff0a4e6a03
#
_cell.length_a   1.000
_cell.length_b   1.000
_cell.length_c   1.000
_cell.angle_alpha   90.00
_cell.angle_beta   90.00
_cell.angle_gamma   90.00
#
_symmetry.space_group_name_H-M   'P 1'
#
loop_
_entity.id
_entity.type
_entity.pdbx_description
1 polymer ?
#
loop_
_entity_poly.entity_id
_entity_poly.type
_entity_poly.pdbx_seq_one_letter_code
_entity_poly.pdbx_strand_id
1 'polypeptide(L)'
;LDNVQLNGKEYRVASELFAQTADVYTVLDLITLDDYVCDTFDGENKSKKSCMKRIARVLCADLDSLSEEDVIEIAKFTHQKQVEQIADALKQVSETQNLDLIVTTGLGKDILDKNAAELLGLEVKSMDTILTDDECVVAPAVGTAVMMNRFLN
;
A
#
# COMPACT_ATOMS: atom_id res chain seq x y z
N LEU A 1 7.01 8.04 7.20
CA LEU A 1 7.60 7.10 8.15
C LEU A 1 8.89 7.72 8.70
N ASP A 2 8.97 7.93 10.01
CA ASP A 2 10.14 8.59 10.63
C ASP A 2 11.12 7.56 11.20
N ASN A 3 10.60 6.44 11.67
CA ASN A 3 11.36 5.36 12.29
C ASN A 3 10.85 3.99 11.82
N VAL A 4 11.72 3.00 11.91
CA VAL A 4 11.44 1.58 11.64
C VAL A 4 11.87 0.75 12.84
N GLN A 5 11.08 -0.28 13.20
CA GLN A 5 11.48 -1.29 14.16
C GLN A 5 12.17 -2.44 13.42
N LEU A 6 13.35 -2.83 13.89
CA LEU A 6 14.12 -3.95 13.35
C LEU A 6 14.84 -4.67 14.50
N ASN A 7 14.65 -5.97 14.64
CA ASN A 7 15.28 -6.78 15.70
C ASN A 7 15.09 -6.18 17.11
N GLY A 8 13.88 -5.64 17.40
CA GLY A 8 13.53 -5.03 18.68
C GLY A 8 14.21 -3.70 18.98
N LYS A 9 14.82 -3.06 17.98
CA LYS A 9 15.41 -1.71 18.09
C LYS A 9 14.75 -0.76 17.12
N GLU A 10 14.69 0.51 17.51
CA GLU A 10 14.20 1.59 16.66
C GLU A 10 15.35 2.24 15.89
N TYR A 11 15.17 2.37 14.59
CA TYR A 11 16.11 3.04 13.68
C TYR A 11 15.42 4.20 12.98
N ARG A 12 16.12 5.32 12.87
CA ARG A 12 15.63 6.47 12.14
C ARG A 12 15.73 6.25 10.64
N VAL A 13 14.69 6.65 9.92
CA VAL A 13 14.61 6.57 8.46
C VAL A 13 15.25 7.81 7.84
N ALA A 14 15.99 7.62 6.74
CA ALA A 14 16.50 8.71 5.94
C ALA A 14 15.36 9.49 5.28
N SER A 15 15.46 10.83 5.28
CA SER A 15 14.50 11.71 4.61
C SER A 15 14.76 11.82 3.10
N GLU A 16 15.00 10.68 2.44
CA GLU A 16 15.36 10.57 1.02
C GLU A 16 14.45 9.56 0.32
N LEU A 17 14.20 9.78 -0.97
CA LEU A 17 13.36 8.90 -1.79
C LEU A 17 14.17 7.70 -2.32
N PHE A 18 14.60 6.81 -1.44
CA PHE A 18 15.34 5.60 -1.81
C PHE A 18 14.44 4.45 -2.26
N ALA A 19 13.29 4.29 -1.63
CA ALA A 19 12.33 3.24 -1.92
C ALA A 19 10.92 3.79 -2.02
N GLN A 20 10.05 3.04 -2.66
CA GLN A 20 8.63 3.35 -2.79
C GLN A 20 7.79 2.14 -2.35
N THR A 21 6.49 2.35 -2.19
CA THR A 21 5.57 1.32 -1.70
C THR A 21 5.52 0.09 -2.61
N ALA A 22 5.70 0.26 -3.92
CA ALA A 22 5.81 -0.84 -4.86
C ALA A 22 7.02 -1.75 -4.57
N ASP A 23 8.15 -1.21 -4.08
CA ASP A 23 9.29 -2.03 -3.63
C ASP A 23 8.91 -2.87 -2.41
N VAL A 24 8.21 -2.27 -1.45
CA VAL A 24 7.72 -2.95 -0.24
C VAL A 24 6.78 -4.10 -0.62
N TYR A 25 5.80 -3.83 -1.49
CA TYR A 25 4.82 -4.83 -1.90
C TYR A 25 5.44 -5.96 -2.73
N THR A 26 6.44 -5.64 -3.58
CA THR A 26 7.20 -6.65 -4.33
C THR A 26 8.01 -7.56 -3.39
N VAL A 27 8.65 -7.01 -2.37
CA VAL A 27 9.41 -7.79 -1.38
C VAL A 27 8.50 -8.69 -0.57
N LEU A 28 7.29 -8.26 -0.27
CA LEU A 28 6.28 -9.01 0.47
C LEU A 28 5.42 -9.94 -0.40
N ASP A 29 5.70 -10.02 -1.70
CA ASP A 29 4.92 -10.81 -2.69
C ASP A 29 3.42 -10.44 -2.71
N LEU A 30 3.10 -9.17 -2.43
CA LEU A 30 1.74 -8.63 -2.42
C LEU A 30 1.30 -8.13 -3.81
N ILE A 31 2.23 -7.87 -4.70
CA ILE A 31 2.00 -7.49 -6.10
C ILE A 31 2.89 -8.30 -7.04
N THR A 32 2.48 -8.39 -8.29
CA THR A 32 3.31 -8.94 -9.37
C THR A 32 4.21 -7.87 -9.98
N LEU A 33 5.16 -8.27 -10.82
CA LEU A 33 6.01 -7.30 -11.53
C LEU A 33 5.21 -6.49 -12.56
N ASP A 34 4.11 -7.03 -13.08
CA ASP A 34 3.22 -6.33 -14.02
C ASP A 34 2.44 -5.21 -13.32
N ASP A 35 2.14 -5.36 -12.03
CA ASP A 35 1.50 -4.33 -11.20
C ASP A 35 2.45 -3.20 -10.82
N TYR A 36 3.77 -3.43 -10.91
CA TYR A 36 4.78 -2.42 -10.62
C TYR A 36 5.02 -1.51 -11.84
N VAL A 37 4.06 -0.64 -12.17
CA VAL A 37 4.05 0.16 -13.40
C VAL A 37 4.90 1.43 -13.34
N CYS A 38 5.15 2.00 -12.15
CA CYS A 38 5.92 3.23 -12.00
C CYS A 38 7.43 3.00 -12.17
N ASP A 39 8.18 4.06 -12.50
CA ASP A 39 9.63 4.03 -12.59
C ASP A 39 10.27 3.87 -11.20
N THR A 40 11.49 3.32 -11.18
CA THR A 40 12.30 3.20 -9.96
C THR A 40 13.16 4.45 -9.75
N PHE A 41 13.37 4.88 -8.51
CA PHE A 41 14.13 6.09 -8.22
C PHE A 41 15.62 5.99 -8.58
N ASP A 42 16.16 4.78 -8.64
CA ASP A 42 17.58 4.55 -8.99
C ASP A 42 17.79 4.12 -10.45
N GLY A 43 16.72 3.99 -11.24
CA GLY A 43 16.78 3.52 -12.62
C GLY A 43 17.10 2.03 -12.78
N GLU A 44 17.27 1.29 -11.68
CA GLU A 44 17.53 -0.14 -11.69
C GLU A 44 16.24 -0.94 -11.96
N ASN A 45 16.38 -2.23 -12.26
CA ASN A 45 15.24 -3.10 -12.50
C ASN A 45 14.35 -3.29 -11.25
N LYS A 46 13.17 -3.88 -11.47
CA LYS A 46 12.13 -4.12 -10.45
C LYS A 46 12.22 -5.50 -9.80
N SER A 47 13.34 -6.23 -9.96
CA SER A 47 13.51 -7.53 -9.32
C SER A 47 13.41 -7.41 -7.80
N LYS A 48 12.94 -8.46 -7.12
CA LYS A 48 12.84 -8.52 -5.66
C LYS A 48 14.16 -8.11 -4.97
N LYS A 49 15.30 -8.56 -5.51
CA LYS A 49 16.62 -8.19 -5.01
C LYS A 49 16.92 -6.69 -5.16
N SER A 50 16.53 -6.06 -6.28
CA SER A 50 16.71 -4.61 -6.47
C SER A 50 15.77 -3.81 -5.55
N CYS A 51 14.54 -4.28 -5.33
CA CYS A 51 13.62 -3.71 -4.35
C CYS A 51 14.21 -3.77 -2.93
N MET A 52 14.78 -4.92 -2.54
CA MET A 52 15.45 -5.08 -1.24
C MET A 52 16.61 -4.10 -1.06
N LYS A 53 17.44 -3.88 -2.09
CA LYS A 53 18.52 -2.87 -2.03
C LYS A 53 17.99 -1.46 -1.77
N ARG A 54 16.89 -1.08 -2.43
CA ARG A 54 16.27 0.24 -2.21
C ARG A 54 15.70 0.37 -0.81
N ILE A 55 15.05 -0.67 -0.28
CA ILE A 55 14.54 -0.69 1.10
C ILE A 55 15.69 -0.59 2.11
N ALA A 56 16.80 -1.31 1.91
CA ALA A 56 17.95 -1.22 2.80
C ALA A 56 18.51 0.21 2.89
N ARG A 57 18.55 0.94 1.76
CA ARG A 57 19.01 2.35 1.74
C ARG A 57 18.17 3.29 2.60
N VAL A 58 16.93 2.95 2.89
CA VAL A 58 16.06 3.73 3.79
C VAL A 58 16.68 3.85 5.19
N LEU A 59 17.45 2.85 5.62
CA LEU A 59 18.25 2.87 6.85
C LEU A 59 19.72 3.25 6.61
N CYS A 60 20.06 3.82 5.45
CA CYS A 60 21.45 4.11 5.04
C CYS A 60 22.35 2.85 5.06
N ALA A 61 21.77 1.69 4.76
CA ALA A 61 22.39 0.37 4.77
C ALA A 61 22.37 -0.27 3.36
N ASP A 62 22.95 -1.44 3.24
CA ASP A 62 22.97 -2.27 2.04
C ASP A 62 22.72 -3.75 2.39
N LEU A 63 22.73 -4.63 1.38
CA LEU A 63 22.54 -6.07 1.58
C LEU A 63 23.81 -6.81 2.07
N ASP A 64 24.92 -6.11 2.27
CA ASP A 64 26.10 -6.65 2.93
C ASP A 64 26.00 -6.48 4.46
N SER A 65 25.24 -5.48 4.90
CA SER A 65 25.02 -5.11 6.31
C SER A 65 23.67 -5.57 6.87
N LEU A 66 22.66 -5.76 6.02
CA LEU A 66 21.33 -6.29 6.37
C LEU A 66 21.07 -7.62 5.68
N SER A 67 20.58 -8.59 6.42
CA SER A 67 20.10 -9.85 5.84
C SER A 67 18.80 -9.65 5.04
N GLU A 68 18.42 -10.65 4.23
CA GLU A 68 17.13 -10.62 3.52
C GLU A 68 15.96 -10.60 4.51
N GLU A 69 16.09 -11.32 5.63
CA GLU A 69 15.10 -11.35 6.70
C GLU A 69 14.92 -9.98 7.34
N ASP A 70 16.01 -9.25 7.59
CA ASP A 70 15.96 -7.89 8.11
C ASP A 70 15.19 -6.95 7.17
N VAL A 71 15.46 -7.04 5.85
CA VAL A 71 14.77 -6.22 4.85
C VAL A 71 13.29 -6.58 4.75
N ILE A 72 12.93 -7.86 4.86
CA ILE A 72 11.54 -8.31 4.92
C ILE A 72 10.85 -7.77 6.18
N GLU A 73 11.52 -7.74 7.34
CA GLU A 73 10.98 -7.15 8.58
C GLU A 73 10.71 -5.65 8.40
N ILE A 74 11.65 -4.90 7.78
CA ILE A 74 11.45 -3.49 7.45
C ILE A 74 10.24 -3.29 6.51
N ALA A 75 10.11 -4.14 5.50
CA ALA A 75 9.00 -4.09 4.56
C ALA A 75 7.65 -4.36 5.25
N LYS A 76 7.57 -5.38 6.11
CA LYS A 76 6.38 -5.70 6.90
C LYS A 76 5.99 -4.55 7.82
N PHE A 77 6.96 -3.97 8.52
CA PHE A 77 6.73 -2.82 9.39
C PHE A 77 6.18 -1.63 8.60
N THR A 78 6.77 -1.34 7.44
CA THR A 78 6.32 -0.23 6.58
C THR A 78 4.90 -0.44 6.09
N HIS A 79 4.57 -1.63 5.60
CA HIS A 79 3.23 -1.99 5.16
C HIS A 79 2.22 -1.87 6.31
N GLN A 80 2.55 -2.41 7.49
CA GLN A 80 1.69 -2.31 8.68
C GLN A 80 1.41 -0.85 9.05
N LYS A 81 2.42 0.02 9.00
CA LYS A 81 2.24 1.45 9.27
C LYS A 81 1.34 2.16 8.26
N GLN A 82 1.36 1.76 6.99
CA GLN A 82 0.42 2.28 5.99
C GLN A 82 -1.02 1.84 6.31
N VAL A 83 -1.22 0.57 6.64
CA VAL A 83 -2.53 0.03 7.03
C VAL A 83 -3.06 0.74 8.27
N GLU A 84 -2.23 0.92 9.31
CA GLU A 84 -2.59 1.66 10.53
C GLU A 84 -3.00 3.11 10.23
N GLN A 85 -2.24 3.80 9.38
CA GLN A 85 -2.54 5.19 8.99
C GLN A 85 -3.89 5.31 8.27
N ILE A 86 -4.22 4.35 7.40
CA ILE A 86 -5.52 4.30 6.73
C ILE A 86 -6.62 3.97 7.74
N ALA A 87 -6.39 3.01 8.64
CA ALA A 87 -7.35 2.66 9.69
C ALA A 87 -7.67 3.86 10.59
N ASP A 88 -6.66 4.64 10.99
CA ASP A 88 -6.86 5.86 11.79
C ASP A 88 -7.75 6.89 11.05
N ALA A 89 -7.53 7.07 9.75
CA ALA A 89 -8.37 7.95 8.93
C ALA A 89 -9.80 7.41 8.78
N LEU A 90 -9.95 6.11 8.52
CA LEU A 90 -11.28 5.45 8.46
C LEU A 90 -12.02 5.57 9.79
N LYS A 91 -11.32 5.37 10.90
CA LYS A 91 -11.89 5.51 12.24
C LYS A 91 -12.46 6.93 12.45
N GLN A 92 -11.69 7.96 12.12
CA GLN A 92 -12.13 9.35 12.23
C GLN A 92 -13.41 9.61 11.42
N VAL A 93 -13.49 9.08 10.20
CA VAL A 93 -14.66 9.26 9.34
C VAL A 93 -15.85 8.46 9.85
N SER A 94 -15.66 7.19 10.23
CA SER A 94 -16.74 6.32 10.71
C SER A 94 -17.38 6.84 12.00
N GLU A 95 -16.57 7.35 12.94
CA GLU A 95 -17.07 7.94 14.18
C GLU A 95 -17.85 9.25 13.91
N THR A 96 -17.40 10.05 12.93
CA THR A 96 -18.06 11.33 12.59
C THR A 96 -19.36 11.12 11.83
N GLN A 97 -19.43 10.12 10.93
CA GLN A 97 -20.55 9.86 10.04
C GLN A 97 -21.39 8.65 10.46
N ASN A 98 -21.01 7.95 11.53
CA ASN A 98 -21.64 6.72 11.99
C ASN A 98 -21.75 5.66 10.85
N LEU A 99 -20.61 5.40 10.19
CA LEU A 99 -20.51 4.43 9.10
C LEU A 99 -20.08 3.08 9.65
N ASP A 100 -20.70 2.02 9.15
CA ASP A 100 -20.44 0.62 9.50
C ASP A 100 -20.01 -0.23 8.28
N LEU A 101 -20.12 0.33 7.08
CA LEU A 101 -19.75 -0.31 5.82
C LEU A 101 -18.66 0.49 5.09
N ILE A 102 -17.60 -0.20 4.69
CA ILE A 102 -16.55 0.31 3.81
C ILE A 102 -16.66 -0.35 2.44
N VAL A 103 -16.59 0.46 1.39
CA VAL A 103 -16.53 -0.01 0.00
C VAL A 103 -15.13 0.20 -0.53
N THR A 104 -14.47 -0.89 -0.94
CA THR A 104 -13.08 -0.85 -1.43
C THR A 104 -13.01 -0.97 -2.94
N THR A 105 -12.06 -0.26 -3.56
CA THR A 105 -11.80 -0.30 -5.00
C THR A 105 -10.36 0.12 -5.31
N GLY A 106 -9.89 -0.12 -6.52
CA GLY A 106 -8.54 0.25 -6.96
C GLY A 106 -7.50 -0.82 -6.66
N LEU A 107 -6.24 -0.51 -6.99
CA LEU A 107 -5.10 -1.44 -6.84
C LEU A 107 -4.80 -1.80 -5.38
N GLY A 108 -5.05 -0.87 -4.46
CA GLY A 108 -4.78 -1.06 -3.03
C GLY A 108 -5.85 -1.79 -2.25
N LYS A 109 -7.00 -2.12 -2.85
CA LYS A 109 -8.20 -2.62 -2.16
C LYS A 109 -7.93 -3.83 -1.25
N ASP A 110 -7.16 -4.81 -1.73
CA ASP A 110 -6.87 -6.04 -0.98
C ASP A 110 -5.62 -5.92 -0.10
N ILE A 111 -4.68 -5.05 -0.48
CA ILE A 111 -3.39 -4.87 0.20
C ILE A 111 -3.51 -3.92 1.40
N LEU A 112 -4.29 -2.85 1.26
CA LEU A 112 -4.39 -1.77 2.24
C LEU A 112 -5.80 -1.63 2.82
N ASP A 113 -6.79 -1.37 1.96
CA ASP A 113 -8.11 -0.91 2.40
C ASP A 113 -8.85 -1.96 3.21
N LYS A 114 -8.84 -3.20 2.74
CA LYS A 114 -9.45 -4.33 3.43
C LYS A 114 -8.80 -4.56 4.80
N ASN A 115 -7.47 -4.60 4.83
CA ASN A 115 -6.71 -4.78 6.07
C ASN A 115 -6.99 -3.66 7.09
N ALA A 116 -7.09 -2.41 6.61
CA ALA A 116 -7.39 -1.25 7.45
C ALA A 116 -8.81 -1.31 8.04
N ALA A 117 -9.80 -1.69 7.23
CA ALA A 117 -11.17 -1.85 7.70
C ALA A 117 -11.34 -3.03 8.68
N GLU A 118 -10.64 -4.14 8.42
CA GLU A 118 -10.61 -5.31 9.32
C GLU A 118 -10.05 -4.97 10.70
N LEU A 119 -9.01 -4.11 10.79
CA LEU A 119 -8.48 -3.63 12.07
C LEU A 119 -9.53 -2.90 12.92
N LEU A 120 -10.53 -2.31 12.28
CA LEU A 120 -11.63 -1.58 12.95
C LEU A 120 -12.89 -2.43 13.14
N GLY A 121 -12.91 -3.67 12.63
CA GLY A 121 -14.08 -4.53 12.67
C GLY A 121 -15.24 -4.03 11.81
N LEU A 122 -14.96 -3.21 10.78
CA LEU A 122 -15.97 -2.67 9.86
C LEU A 122 -16.31 -3.69 8.76
N GLU A 123 -17.56 -3.70 8.31
CA GLU A 123 -17.97 -4.51 7.16
C GLU A 123 -17.32 -3.98 5.87
N VAL A 124 -16.77 -4.89 5.06
CA VAL A 124 -16.08 -4.54 3.80
C VAL A 124 -16.85 -5.14 2.62
N LYS A 125 -17.11 -4.33 1.60
CA LYS A 125 -17.57 -4.78 0.28
C LYS A 125 -16.65 -4.28 -0.81
N SER A 126 -16.18 -5.19 -1.65
CA SER A 126 -15.37 -4.84 -2.79
C SER A 126 -16.25 -4.47 -3.99
N MET A 127 -15.83 -3.45 -4.75
CA MET A 127 -16.48 -3.03 -5.99
C MET A 127 -16.36 -4.07 -7.12
N ASP A 128 -15.42 -5.03 -7.02
CA ASP A 128 -15.29 -6.12 -8.00
C ASP A 128 -16.50 -7.06 -8.09
N THR A 129 -17.42 -6.96 -7.14
CA THR A 129 -18.73 -7.63 -7.22
C THR A 129 -19.66 -7.05 -8.29
N ILE A 130 -19.39 -5.82 -8.76
CA ILE A 130 -20.22 -5.08 -9.74
C ILE A 130 -19.41 -4.45 -10.87
N LEU A 131 -18.10 -4.32 -10.72
CA LEU A 131 -17.16 -3.79 -11.70
C LEU A 131 -16.11 -4.87 -12.07
N THR A 132 -15.57 -4.81 -13.25
CA THR A 132 -14.38 -5.59 -13.62
C THR A 132 -13.14 -5.08 -12.91
N ASP A 133 -12.06 -5.87 -12.86
CA ASP A 133 -10.80 -5.43 -12.24
C ASP A 133 -10.25 -4.15 -12.87
N ASP A 134 -10.29 -4.03 -14.21
CA ASP A 134 -9.87 -2.83 -14.92
C ASP A 134 -10.72 -1.60 -14.56
N GLU A 135 -12.04 -1.79 -14.43
CA GLU A 135 -12.96 -0.73 -14.01
C GLU A 135 -12.71 -0.31 -12.55
N CYS A 136 -12.36 -1.25 -11.67
CA CYS A 136 -11.98 -0.95 -10.29
C CYS A 136 -10.74 -0.06 -10.22
N VAL A 137 -9.75 -0.27 -11.07
CA VAL A 137 -8.53 0.58 -11.13
C VAL A 137 -8.87 2.03 -11.49
N VAL A 138 -9.87 2.24 -12.34
CA VAL A 138 -10.32 3.57 -12.81
C VAL A 138 -11.69 3.95 -12.26
N ALA A 139 -12.09 3.43 -11.10
CA ALA A 139 -13.42 3.59 -10.52
C ALA A 139 -13.94 5.06 -10.47
N PRO A 140 -13.13 6.09 -10.18
CA PRO A 140 -13.60 7.48 -10.24
C PRO A 140 -14.08 7.89 -11.63
N ALA A 141 -13.40 7.45 -12.70
CA ALA A 141 -13.80 7.73 -14.08
C ALA A 141 -15.09 6.97 -14.45
N VAL A 142 -15.20 5.71 -14.05
CA VAL A 142 -16.43 4.91 -14.23
C VAL A 142 -17.60 5.57 -13.51
N GLY A 143 -17.43 5.97 -12.25
CA GLY A 143 -18.45 6.66 -11.48
C GLY A 143 -18.91 7.96 -12.16
N THR A 144 -17.98 8.74 -12.66
CA THR A 144 -18.28 9.96 -13.40
C THR A 144 -19.10 9.67 -14.66
N ALA A 145 -18.70 8.64 -15.45
CA ALA A 145 -19.43 8.25 -16.65
C ALA A 145 -20.86 7.80 -16.33
N VAL A 146 -21.05 7.01 -15.28
CA VAL A 146 -22.38 6.59 -14.82
C VAL A 146 -23.24 7.76 -14.40
N MET A 147 -22.69 8.71 -13.65
CA MET A 147 -23.40 9.92 -13.25
C MET A 147 -23.79 10.79 -14.46
N MET A 148 -22.88 10.98 -15.41
CA MET A 148 -23.15 11.73 -16.64
C MET A 148 -24.26 11.07 -17.46
N ASN A 149 -24.23 9.74 -17.62
CA ASN A 149 -25.27 9.01 -18.33
C ASN A 149 -26.65 9.20 -17.69
N ARG A 150 -26.73 9.18 -16.34
CA ARG A 150 -27.99 9.44 -15.62
C ARG A 150 -28.47 10.88 -15.74
N PHE A 151 -27.54 11.84 -15.87
CA PHE A 151 -27.88 13.26 -15.99
C PHE A 151 -28.41 13.60 -17.39
N LEU A 152 -27.92 12.90 -18.44
CA LEU A 152 -28.30 13.14 -19.84
C LEU A 152 -29.56 12.39 -20.29
N ASN A 153 -30.02 11.40 -19.52
CA ASN A 153 -31.23 10.62 -19.78
C ASN A 153 -32.30 10.88 -18.71
#